data_ccb3de487445e429e0213c5131a94c20
#
_entry.id   ccb3de487445e429e0213c5131a94c20
#
_cell.length_a   1.000
_cell.length_b   1.000
_cell.length_c   1.000
_cell.angle_alpha   90.00
_cell.angle_beta   90.00
_cell.angle_gamma   90.00
#
_symmetry.space_group_name_H-M   'P 1'
#
loop_
_entity.id
_entity.type
_entity.pdbx_description
1 polymer ?
#
loop_
_entity_poly.entity_id
_entity_poly.type
_entity_poly.pdbx_seq_one_letter_code
_entity_poly.pdbx_strand_id
1 'polypeptide(L)'
;MSKSYTAVFQVEFLEDLRYWVQTDRKLALRVFDLIEAILRDPFVGIGKPEPLKYLAPGTWSRRITQEHRIVYLVREGRIDFLQARYHYQ
;
A
#
# COMPACT_ATOMS: atom_id res chain seq x y z
N MET A 1 -20.65 -8.51 -9.03
CA MET A 1 -20.53 -7.55 -7.95
C MET A 1 -19.07 -7.38 -7.57
N SER A 2 -18.64 -6.16 -7.39
CA SER A 2 -17.27 -5.91 -6.99
C SER A 2 -17.06 -6.32 -5.54
N LYS A 3 -15.87 -6.85 -5.27
CA LYS A 3 -15.48 -7.20 -3.92
C LYS A 3 -15.25 -5.94 -3.12
N SER A 4 -15.66 -5.96 -1.86
CA SER A 4 -15.46 -4.86 -0.95
C SER A 4 -14.45 -5.27 0.11
N TYR A 5 -13.46 -4.42 0.37
CA TYR A 5 -12.41 -4.67 1.36
C TYR A 5 -12.47 -3.63 2.47
N THR A 6 -12.29 -4.09 3.70
CA THR A 6 -12.06 -3.21 4.83
C THR A 6 -10.59 -2.85 4.87
N ALA A 7 -10.28 -1.57 4.98
CA ALA A 7 -8.91 -1.10 5.08
C ALA A 7 -8.50 -1.04 6.56
N VAL A 8 -7.36 -1.65 6.89
CA VAL A 8 -6.78 -1.58 8.23
C VAL A 8 -5.39 -0.96 8.08
N PHE A 9 -5.13 0.12 8.80
CA PHE A 9 -3.86 0.83 8.71
C PHE A 9 -3.04 0.57 9.96
N GLN A 10 -1.86 -0.03 9.77
CA GLN A 10 -0.92 -0.20 10.87
C GLN A 10 -0.31 1.14 11.26
N VAL A 11 0.15 1.24 12.49
CA VAL A 11 0.75 2.48 13.00
C VAL A 11 1.90 2.95 12.11
N GLU A 12 2.75 2.02 11.67
CA GLU A 12 3.89 2.33 10.81
C GLU A 12 3.44 2.96 9.48
N PHE A 13 2.33 2.48 8.92
CA PHE A 13 1.81 3.06 7.69
C PHE A 13 1.35 4.50 7.92
N LEU A 14 0.65 4.74 9.02
CA LEU A 14 0.17 6.08 9.35
C LEU A 14 1.33 7.05 9.59
N GLU A 15 2.40 6.58 10.24
CA GLU A 15 3.59 7.38 10.46
C GLU A 15 4.25 7.74 9.12
N ASP A 16 4.33 6.78 8.20
CA ASP A 16 4.90 7.02 6.87
C ASP A 16 4.06 8.02 6.09
N LEU A 17 2.74 7.88 6.12
CA LEU A 17 1.85 8.80 5.43
C LEU A 17 2.00 10.21 6.01
N ARG A 18 2.06 10.33 7.33
CA ARG A 18 2.28 11.63 7.99
C ARG A 18 3.59 12.27 7.52
N TYR A 19 4.64 11.45 7.41
CA TYR A 19 5.93 11.93 6.91
C TYR A 19 5.77 12.56 5.53
N TRP A 20 5.06 11.90 4.61
CA TRP A 20 4.83 12.44 3.28
C TRP A 20 4.00 13.72 3.31
N VAL A 21 2.96 13.77 4.14
CA VAL A 21 2.15 14.98 4.26
C VAL A 21 3.01 16.16 4.69
N GLN A 22 3.99 15.94 5.55
CA GLN A 22 4.85 16.99 6.08
C GLN A 22 6.02 17.35 5.16
N THR A 23 6.47 16.42 4.32
CA THR A 23 7.72 16.62 3.56
C THR A 23 7.51 16.64 2.05
N ASP A 24 6.49 15.97 1.52
CA ASP A 24 6.27 15.90 0.08
C ASP A 24 4.79 15.64 -0.19
N ARG A 25 4.05 16.72 -0.37
CA ARG A 25 2.61 16.65 -0.53
C ARG A 25 2.18 15.82 -1.74
N LYS A 26 2.94 15.88 -2.83
CA LYS A 26 2.62 15.11 -4.03
C LYS A 26 2.70 13.62 -3.77
N LEU A 27 3.70 13.20 -2.99
CA LEU A 27 3.81 11.78 -2.63
C LEU A 27 2.70 11.35 -1.69
N ALA A 28 2.29 12.23 -0.76
CA ALA A 28 1.15 11.93 0.10
C ALA A 28 -0.11 11.67 -0.74
N LEU A 29 -0.38 12.51 -1.73
CA LEU A 29 -1.53 12.34 -2.61
C LEU A 29 -1.41 11.05 -3.43
N ARG A 30 -0.19 10.74 -3.88
CA ARG A 30 0.07 9.49 -4.60
C ARG A 30 -0.27 8.28 -3.72
N VAL A 31 0.09 8.34 -2.43
CA VAL A 31 -0.23 7.26 -1.49
C VAL A 31 -1.75 7.09 -1.39
N PHE A 32 -2.51 8.18 -1.29
CA PHE A 32 -3.97 8.09 -1.26
C PHE A 32 -4.52 7.44 -2.53
N ASP A 33 -4.00 7.82 -3.70
CA ASP A 33 -4.43 7.25 -4.97
C ASP A 33 -4.17 5.74 -5.00
N LEU A 34 -3.01 5.32 -4.47
CA LEU A 34 -2.64 3.91 -4.41
C LEU A 34 -3.53 3.15 -3.43
N ILE A 35 -3.86 3.74 -2.28
CA ILE A 35 -4.79 3.11 -1.34
C ILE A 35 -6.12 2.82 -2.02
N GLU A 36 -6.67 3.80 -2.73
CA GLU A 36 -7.94 3.63 -3.42
C GLU A 36 -7.85 2.55 -4.49
N ALA A 37 -6.76 2.56 -5.27
CA ALA A 37 -6.56 1.56 -6.32
C ALA A 37 -6.42 0.15 -5.74
N ILE A 38 -5.70 0.01 -4.62
CA ILE A 38 -5.51 -1.27 -3.95
C ILE A 38 -6.85 -1.81 -3.43
N LEU A 39 -7.67 -0.94 -2.85
CA LEU A 39 -8.98 -1.35 -2.34
C LEU A 39 -9.92 -1.77 -3.46
N ARG A 40 -9.74 -1.21 -4.65
CA ARG A 40 -10.53 -1.57 -5.82
C ARG A 40 -10.11 -2.92 -6.39
N ASP A 41 -8.81 -3.14 -6.51
CA ASP A 41 -8.25 -4.41 -6.97
C ASP A 41 -6.84 -4.55 -6.43
N PRO A 42 -6.61 -5.41 -5.42
CA PRO A 42 -5.30 -5.50 -4.78
C PRO A 42 -4.21 -6.14 -5.63
N PHE A 43 -4.56 -6.73 -6.77
CA PHE A 43 -3.60 -7.49 -7.57
C PHE A 43 -3.27 -6.85 -8.91
N VAL A 44 -4.08 -5.93 -9.39
CA VAL A 44 -3.93 -5.31 -10.70
C VAL A 44 -4.16 -3.81 -10.57
N GLY A 45 -3.36 -3.01 -11.27
CA GLY A 45 -3.57 -1.57 -11.30
C GLY A 45 -2.27 -0.78 -11.28
N ILE A 46 -2.37 0.49 -10.92
CA ILE A 46 -1.23 1.41 -10.94
C ILE A 46 -0.17 1.03 -9.90
N GLY A 47 1.07 1.45 -10.13
CA GLY A 47 2.15 1.25 -9.17
C GLY A 47 2.83 -0.10 -9.25
N LYS A 48 2.60 -0.87 -10.31
CA LYS A 48 3.24 -2.17 -10.55
C LYS A 48 3.05 -3.11 -9.36
N PRO A 49 1.82 -3.61 -9.13
CA PRO A 49 1.58 -4.57 -8.05
C PRO A 49 2.48 -5.78 -8.18
N GLU A 50 3.08 -6.20 -7.08
CA GLU A 50 4.06 -7.28 -7.08
C GLU A 50 3.92 -8.08 -5.79
N PRO A 51 3.80 -9.42 -5.89
CA PRO A 51 3.76 -10.25 -4.67
C PRO A 51 5.15 -10.33 -4.06
N LEU A 52 5.22 -10.25 -2.74
CA LEU A 52 6.48 -10.36 -1.99
C LEU A 52 6.54 -11.77 -1.41
N LYS A 53 7.10 -12.70 -2.19
CA LYS A 53 7.05 -14.13 -1.89
C LYS A 53 7.86 -14.53 -0.66
N TYR A 54 8.80 -13.70 -0.25
CA TYR A 54 9.64 -13.98 0.92
C TYR A 54 9.00 -13.50 2.23
N LEU A 55 7.83 -12.91 2.16
CA LEU A 55 7.07 -12.48 3.34
C LEU A 55 5.83 -13.37 3.49
N ALA A 56 4.97 -13.06 4.46
CA ALA A 56 3.77 -13.83 4.68
C ALA A 56 2.93 -13.92 3.41
N PRO A 57 2.31 -15.07 3.11
CA PRO A 57 1.47 -15.22 1.92
C PRO A 57 0.39 -14.13 1.87
N GLY A 58 0.20 -13.56 0.69
CA GLY A 58 -0.76 -12.48 0.50
C GLY A 58 -0.16 -11.08 0.66
N THR A 59 1.16 -10.99 0.90
CA THR A 59 1.84 -9.70 1.00
C THR A 59 2.23 -9.22 -0.40
N TRP A 60 1.88 -7.97 -0.69
CA TRP A 60 2.11 -7.33 -1.98
C TRP A 60 2.70 -5.95 -1.79
N SER A 61 3.28 -5.40 -2.84
CA SER A 61 3.74 -4.02 -2.84
C SER A 61 3.33 -3.31 -4.11
N ARG A 62 3.23 -1.98 -4.02
CA ARG A 62 3.09 -1.09 -5.18
C ARG A 62 4.03 0.08 -5.02
N ARG A 63 4.55 0.57 -6.13
CA ARG A 63 5.51 1.67 -6.12
C ARG A 63 4.82 3.01 -5.88
N ILE A 64 5.33 3.75 -4.91
CA ILE A 64 5.02 5.16 -4.75
C ILE A 64 5.95 5.95 -5.66
N THR A 65 7.26 5.67 -5.54
CA THR A 65 8.31 6.16 -6.42
C THR A 65 9.21 4.97 -6.73
N GLN A 66 10.30 5.22 -7.44
CA GLN A 66 11.28 4.18 -7.69
C GLN A 66 11.89 3.66 -6.37
N GLU A 67 11.99 4.52 -5.38
CA GLU A 67 12.65 4.23 -4.11
C GLU A 67 11.68 3.75 -3.02
N HIS A 68 10.43 4.19 -3.06
CA HIS A 68 9.47 3.95 -1.99
C HIS A 68 8.30 3.11 -2.46
N ARG A 69 7.80 2.25 -1.57
CA ARG A 69 6.69 1.35 -1.88
C ARG A 69 5.65 1.36 -0.76
N ILE A 70 4.41 1.12 -1.14
CA ILE A 70 3.38 0.68 -0.20
C ILE A 70 3.50 -0.83 -0.10
N VAL A 71 3.51 -1.35 1.13
CA VAL A 71 3.44 -2.79 1.38
C VAL A 71 2.11 -3.06 2.07
N TYR A 72 1.38 -4.05 1.58
CA TYR A 72 0.06 -4.39 2.10
C TYR A 72 -0.16 -5.89 2.10
N LEU A 73 -1.00 -6.34 3.01
CA LEU A 73 -1.33 -7.76 3.18
C LEU A 73 -2.81 -7.96 2.86
N VAL A 74 -3.05 -8.79 1.85
CA VAL A 74 -4.42 -9.07 1.40
C VAL A 74 -4.95 -10.27 2.17
N ARG A 75 -6.07 -10.06 2.85
CA ARG A 75 -6.80 -11.10 3.57
C ARG A 75 -8.20 -11.20 3.01
N GLU A 76 -8.95 -12.17 3.47
CA GLU A 76 -10.34 -12.28 3.07
C GLU A 76 -11.13 -11.09 3.61
N GLY A 77 -11.65 -10.28 2.68
CA GLY A 77 -12.47 -9.12 3.04
C GLY A 77 -11.71 -7.97 3.68
N ARG A 78 -10.37 -8.05 3.78
CA ARG A 78 -9.59 -7.06 4.50
C ARG A 78 -8.22 -6.88 3.87
N ILE A 79 -7.75 -5.64 3.82
CA ILE A 79 -6.39 -5.33 3.41
C ILE A 79 -5.72 -4.55 4.53
N ASP A 80 -4.60 -5.10 5.02
CA ASP A 80 -3.79 -4.45 6.04
C ASP A 80 -2.70 -3.66 5.33
N PHE A 81 -2.68 -2.34 5.54
CA PHE A 81 -1.65 -1.46 5.00
C PHE A 81 -0.52 -1.38 6.03
N LEU A 82 0.67 -1.86 5.65
CA LEU A 82 1.76 -2.09 6.59
C LEU A 82 2.77 -0.96 6.63
N GLN A 83 3.18 -0.45 5.47
CA GLN A 83 4.12 0.66 5.39
C GLN A 83 3.97 1.38 4.06
N ALA A 84 4.49 2.61 3.99
CA ALA A 84 4.40 3.45 2.80
C ALA A 84 5.71 4.24 2.58
N ARG A 85 6.85 3.65 2.95
CA ARG A 85 8.15 4.31 2.84
C ARG A 85 9.21 3.24 2.73
N TYR A 86 10.20 3.48 1.81
CA TYR A 86 11.30 2.56 1.53
C TYR A 86 10.84 1.22 0.94
N HIS A 87 11.80 0.36 0.66
CA HIS A 87 11.57 -1.01 0.23
C HIS A 87 11.55 -1.92 1.44
N TYR A 88 10.75 -2.95 1.34
CA TYR A 88 10.80 -4.04 2.32
C TYR A 88 11.96 -4.94 1.94
N GLN A 89 12.85 -5.19 2.86
CA GLN A 89 14.02 -6.03 2.63
C GLN A 89 13.92 -7.36 3.33
#